data_6b3786b429254f66ef0bbbb6913759c6
#
_entry.id   6b3786b429254f66ef0bbbb6913759c6
#
_cell.length_a   1.000
_cell.length_b   1.000
_cell.length_c   1.000
_cell.angle_alpha   90.00
_cell.angle_beta   90.00
_cell.angle_gamma   90.00
#
_symmetry.space_group_name_H-M   'P 1'
#
loop_
_entity.id
_entity.type
_entity.pdbx_description
1 polymer ?
#
loop_
_entity_poly.entity_id
_entity_poly.type
_entity_poly.pdbx_seq_one_letter_code
_entity_poly.pdbx_strand_id
1 'polypeptide(L)'
;MQYSRVVTADERIRIVIVEDNAVFREALELLLGLRSDLVVVASVSDGEEAVPACREHKPHVALMDYRLPGLDGIEATRELKEACPSVAVVALTASANRDEMEALKEAGAVACLTKDQELEEIVEAIHRAAAA
;
A
#
# COMPACT_ATOMS: atom_id res chain seq x y z
N MET A 1 12.00 12.50 -17.50
CA MET A 1 11.34 13.57 -17.48
C MET A 1 11.29 14.18 -16.19
N GLN A 2 11.32 15.29 -16.10
CA GLN A 2 11.24 15.80 -14.96
C GLN A 2 10.07 16.46 -14.74
N TYR A 3 9.66 16.63 -13.68
CA TYR A 3 8.43 17.10 -13.40
C TYR A 3 8.56 18.39 -12.74
N SER A 4 8.53 19.44 -13.52
CA SER A 4 8.57 20.75 -12.94
C SER A 4 7.17 21.28 -12.66
N ARG A 5 6.13 20.55 -13.04
CA ARG A 5 4.80 21.07 -12.81
C ARG A 5 4.36 20.84 -11.38
N VAL A 6 3.55 21.74 -10.87
CA VAL A 6 2.99 21.61 -9.54
C VAL A 6 1.83 20.61 -9.56
N VAL A 7 1.85 19.66 -8.64
CA VAL A 7 0.81 18.64 -8.56
C VAL A 7 -0.24 19.11 -7.54
N THR A 8 -1.50 19.17 -7.96
CA THR A 8 -2.57 19.53 -7.04
C THR A 8 -2.93 18.35 -6.17
N ALA A 9 -3.70 18.59 -5.10
CA ALA A 9 -4.11 17.52 -4.21
C ALA A 9 -4.94 16.47 -4.94
N ASP A 10 -5.73 16.87 -5.94
CA ASP A 10 -6.53 15.91 -6.70
C ASP A 10 -5.69 15.02 -7.59
N GLU A 11 -4.51 15.47 -7.95
CA GLU A 11 -3.61 14.74 -8.82
C GLU A 11 -2.68 13.81 -8.06
N ARG A 12 -2.59 13.97 -6.74
CA ARG A 12 -1.71 13.12 -5.96
C ARG A 12 -2.25 11.71 -5.86
N ILE A 13 -1.33 10.76 -5.74
CA ILE A 13 -1.70 9.39 -5.48
C ILE A 13 -2.01 9.28 -3.99
N ARG A 14 -3.21 8.85 -3.65
CA ARG A 14 -3.65 8.70 -2.26
C ARG A 14 -3.35 7.28 -1.80
N ILE A 15 -2.73 7.16 -0.63
CA ILE A 15 -2.23 5.89 -0.12
C ILE A 15 -2.78 5.63 1.26
N VAL A 16 -3.24 4.41 1.50
CA VAL A 16 -3.52 3.89 2.84
C VAL A 16 -2.42 2.91 3.19
N ILE A 17 -1.84 3.03 4.37
CA ILE A 17 -0.82 2.11 4.85
C ILE A 17 -1.45 1.17 5.87
N VAL A 18 -1.25 -0.15 5.70
CA VAL A 18 -1.73 -1.16 6.65
C VAL A 18 -0.50 -1.90 7.15
N GLU A 19 -0.03 -1.55 8.35
CA GLU A 19 1.24 -2.01 8.86
C GLU A 19 1.23 -2.00 10.38
N ASP A 20 1.48 -3.15 11.04
CA ASP A 20 1.42 -3.22 12.49
C ASP A 20 2.71 -2.78 13.18
N ASN A 21 3.86 -2.83 12.51
CA ASN A 21 5.10 -2.38 13.10
C ASN A 21 5.13 -0.85 13.10
N ALA A 22 5.06 -0.25 14.30
CA ALA A 22 4.93 1.19 14.42
C ALA A 22 6.12 1.94 13.83
N VAL A 23 7.33 1.41 14.01
CA VAL A 23 8.53 2.07 13.50
C VAL A 23 8.52 2.11 11.98
N PHE A 24 8.23 0.96 11.35
CA PHE A 24 8.20 0.89 9.89
C PHE A 24 7.05 1.72 9.34
N ARG A 25 5.88 1.67 9.99
CA ARG A 25 4.72 2.45 9.55
C ARG A 25 5.00 3.95 9.58
N GLU A 26 5.60 4.42 10.69
CA GLU A 26 5.90 5.84 10.82
C GLU A 26 6.98 6.28 9.84
N ALA A 27 7.96 5.41 9.57
CA ALA A 27 8.97 5.71 8.57
C ALA A 27 8.36 5.85 7.18
N LEU A 28 7.44 4.95 6.82
CA LEU A 28 6.75 5.05 5.55
C LEU A 28 5.93 6.33 5.46
N GLU A 29 5.20 6.65 6.52
CA GLU A 29 4.41 7.89 6.54
C GLU A 29 5.27 9.11 6.28
N LEU A 30 6.41 9.17 6.96
CA LEU A 30 7.31 10.30 6.82
C LEU A 30 7.92 10.36 5.42
N LEU A 31 8.47 9.24 4.97
CA LEU A 31 9.22 9.23 3.71
C LEU A 31 8.30 9.42 2.50
N LEU A 32 7.14 8.77 2.50
CA LEU A 32 6.20 8.96 1.40
C LEU A 32 5.58 10.36 1.45
N GLY A 33 5.38 10.89 2.66
CA GLY A 33 4.82 12.23 2.81
C GLY A 33 5.73 13.35 2.33
N LEU A 34 7.02 13.08 2.15
CA LEU A 34 7.94 14.08 1.63
C LEU A 34 7.82 14.25 0.11
N ARG A 35 7.15 13.33 -0.56
CA ARG A 35 7.04 13.40 -2.02
C ARG A 35 5.82 14.20 -2.41
N SER A 36 6.00 15.12 -3.35
CA SER A 36 4.93 16.03 -3.73
C SER A 36 3.83 15.36 -4.53
N ASP A 37 4.10 14.17 -5.09
CA ASP A 37 3.12 13.46 -5.92
C ASP A 37 2.34 12.42 -5.14
N LEU A 38 2.61 12.23 -3.85
CA LEU A 38 1.96 11.22 -3.02
C LEU A 38 1.35 11.87 -1.78
N VAL A 39 0.29 11.25 -1.27
CA VAL A 39 -0.27 11.66 0.02
C VAL A 39 -0.76 10.42 0.77
N VAL A 40 -0.32 10.28 2.02
CA VAL A 40 -0.80 9.20 2.88
C VAL A 40 -2.08 9.70 3.55
N VAL A 41 -3.21 9.12 3.17
CA VAL A 41 -4.50 9.61 3.67
C VAL A 41 -4.93 8.90 4.94
N ALA A 42 -4.37 7.71 5.22
CA ALA A 42 -4.65 7.01 6.47
C ALA A 42 -3.59 5.94 6.69
N SER A 43 -3.40 5.58 7.96
CA SER A 43 -2.46 4.56 8.37
C SER A 43 -3.14 3.75 9.44
N VAL A 44 -3.20 2.44 9.28
CA VAL A 44 -3.86 1.55 10.23
C VAL A 44 -2.91 0.42 10.59
N SER A 45 -3.18 -0.25 11.71
CA SER A 45 -2.22 -1.19 12.28
C SER A 45 -2.66 -2.65 12.22
N ASP A 46 -3.88 -2.94 11.77
CA ASP A 46 -4.27 -4.35 11.61
C ASP A 46 -5.14 -4.53 10.38
N GLY A 47 -5.29 -5.80 9.96
CA GLY A 47 -5.96 -6.11 8.71
C GLY A 47 -7.45 -5.83 8.73
N GLU A 48 -8.08 -5.84 9.90
CA GLU A 48 -9.50 -5.59 9.97
C GLU A 48 -9.84 -4.13 9.73
N GLU A 49 -8.87 -3.24 9.91
CA GLU A 49 -9.08 -1.83 9.67
C GLU A 49 -8.91 -1.42 8.22
N ALA A 50 -8.40 -2.33 7.37
CA ALA A 50 -8.06 -1.99 5.99
C ALA A 50 -9.28 -1.61 5.17
N VAL A 51 -10.34 -2.43 5.20
CA VAL A 51 -11.54 -2.14 4.41
C VAL A 51 -12.23 -0.87 4.88
N PRO A 52 -12.47 -0.66 6.20
CA PRO A 52 -13.08 0.60 6.63
C PRO A 52 -12.26 1.82 6.22
N ALA A 53 -10.93 1.76 6.34
CA ALA A 53 -10.10 2.90 5.97
C ALA A 53 -10.18 3.19 4.48
N CYS A 54 -10.18 2.15 3.66
CA CYS A 54 -10.24 2.34 2.21
C CYS A 54 -11.62 2.82 1.77
N ARG A 55 -12.68 2.39 2.43
CA ARG A 55 -14.02 2.91 2.14
C ARG A 55 -14.14 4.39 2.47
N GLU A 56 -13.55 4.77 3.60
CA GLU A 56 -13.65 6.16 4.03
C GLU A 56 -12.78 7.08 3.18
N HIS A 57 -11.55 6.68 2.91
CA HIS A 57 -10.57 7.57 2.30
C HIS A 57 -10.42 7.39 0.79
N LYS A 58 -10.93 6.31 0.24
CA LYS A 58 -10.92 6.01 -1.20
C LYS A 58 -9.55 6.22 -1.83
N PRO A 59 -8.54 5.47 -1.34
CA PRO A 59 -7.19 5.63 -1.87
C PRO A 59 -7.05 5.01 -3.25
N HIS A 60 -5.99 5.37 -3.94
CA HIS A 60 -5.62 4.69 -5.17
C HIS A 60 -4.89 3.39 -4.85
N VAL A 61 -4.09 3.39 -3.78
CA VAL A 61 -3.20 2.28 -3.46
C VAL A 61 -3.25 2.01 -1.96
N ALA A 62 -3.28 0.74 -1.61
CA ALA A 62 -3.09 0.30 -0.22
C ALA A 62 -1.75 -0.43 -0.15
N LEU A 63 -0.86 0.04 0.73
CA LEU A 63 0.37 -0.68 1.05
C LEU A 63 0.04 -1.65 2.17
N MET A 64 0.14 -2.94 1.90
CA MET A 64 -0.35 -3.98 2.79
C MET A 64 0.78 -4.85 3.30
N ASP A 65 1.00 -4.86 4.61
CA ASP A 65 1.94 -5.78 5.22
C ASP A 65 1.35 -7.19 5.16
N TYR A 66 2.21 -8.18 4.96
CA TYR A 66 1.78 -9.56 4.94
C TYR A 66 1.38 -10.05 6.34
N ARG A 67 2.15 -9.68 7.36
CA ARG A 67 1.91 -10.18 8.72
C ARG A 67 1.22 -9.12 9.55
N LEU A 68 -0.07 -9.31 9.75
CA LEU A 68 -0.91 -8.37 10.47
C LEU A 68 -1.66 -9.09 11.58
N PRO A 69 -1.91 -8.43 12.72
CA PRO A 69 -2.81 -9.02 13.70
C PRO A 69 -4.23 -8.98 13.18
N GLY A 70 -5.08 -9.80 13.76
CA GLY A 70 -6.47 -9.91 13.36
C GLY A 70 -6.59 -10.63 12.05
N LEU A 71 -6.70 -9.89 10.96
CA LEU A 71 -6.84 -10.45 9.63
C LEU A 71 -5.51 -10.31 8.92
N ASP A 72 -4.90 -11.39 8.48
CA ASP A 72 -3.58 -11.31 7.85
C ASP A 72 -3.65 -10.63 6.47
N GLY A 73 -2.47 -10.35 5.90
CA GLY A 73 -2.38 -9.59 4.67
C GLY A 73 -3.03 -10.25 3.47
N ILE A 74 -3.03 -11.59 3.41
CA ILE A 74 -3.68 -12.30 2.31
C ILE A 74 -5.18 -12.12 2.39
N GLU A 75 -5.75 -12.34 3.58
CA GLU A 75 -7.19 -12.20 3.74
C GLU A 75 -7.63 -10.75 3.62
N ALA A 76 -6.85 -9.81 4.17
CA ALA A 76 -7.16 -8.40 4.04
C ALA A 76 -7.15 -7.97 2.57
N THR A 77 -6.18 -8.47 1.80
CA THR A 77 -6.12 -8.18 0.37
C THR A 77 -7.35 -8.72 -0.34
N ARG A 78 -7.73 -9.95 -0.02
CA ARG A 78 -8.89 -10.56 -0.65
C ARG A 78 -10.15 -9.77 -0.35
N GLU A 79 -10.32 -9.37 0.91
CA GLU A 79 -11.49 -8.59 1.31
C GLU A 79 -11.51 -7.21 0.65
N LEU A 80 -10.33 -6.58 0.54
CA LEU A 80 -10.23 -5.29 -0.13
C LEU A 80 -10.63 -5.40 -1.59
N LYS A 81 -10.19 -6.44 -2.29
CA LYS A 81 -10.52 -6.59 -3.69
C LYS A 81 -12.03 -6.77 -3.89
N GLU A 82 -12.70 -7.39 -2.93
CA GLU A 82 -14.16 -7.53 -3.02
C GLU A 82 -14.88 -6.25 -2.64
N ALA A 83 -14.44 -5.59 -1.57
CA ALA A 83 -15.15 -4.44 -1.04
C ALA A 83 -14.80 -3.13 -1.74
N CYS A 84 -13.55 -3.01 -2.20
CA CYS A 84 -13.02 -1.79 -2.81
C CYS A 84 -12.22 -2.16 -4.06
N PRO A 85 -12.88 -2.65 -5.11
CA PRO A 85 -12.15 -3.20 -6.27
C PRO A 85 -11.30 -2.18 -7.02
N SER A 86 -11.55 -0.89 -6.82
CA SER A 86 -10.74 0.13 -7.47
C SER A 86 -9.43 0.43 -6.74
N VAL A 87 -9.26 -0.09 -5.51
CA VAL A 87 -8.02 0.11 -4.77
C VAL A 87 -7.00 -0.94 -5.20
N ALA A 88 -5.81 -0.51 -5.61
CA ALA A 88 -4.74 -1.42 -5.97
C ALA A 88 -3.93 -1.75 -4.73
N VAL A 89 -3.67 -3.03 -4.49
CA VAL A 89 -2.93 -3.46 -3.31
C VAL A 89 -1.49 -3.74 -3.71
N VAL A 90 -0.55 -3.07 -3.04
CA VAL A 90 0.88 -3.36 -3.14
C VAL A 90 1.28 -3.98 -1.82
N ALA A 91 1.69 -5.23 -1.85
CA ALA A 91 2.04 -5.95 -0.63
C ALA A 91 3.50 -5.75 -0.28
N LEU A 92 3.78 -5.64 1.01
CA LEU A 92 5.14 -5.56 1.54
C LEU A 92 5.34 -6.72 2.49
N THR A 93 6.45 -7.44 2.34
CA THR A 93 6.73 -8.59 3.19
C THR A 93 8.14 -8.51 3.72
N ALA A 94 8.37 -9.06 4.91
CA ALA A 94 9.69 -9.05 5.52
C ALA A 94 10.66 -10.00 4.82
N SER A 95 10.15 -10.99 4.09
CA SER A 95 11.03 -11.93 3.40
C SER A 95 10.49 -12.25 2.01
N ALA A 96 11.40 -12.64 1.12
CA ALA A 96 11.05 -12.95 -0.27
C ALA A 96 10.62 -14.40 -0.43
N ASN A 97 9.66 -14.83 0.37
CA ASN A 97 9.12 -16.18 0.28
C ASN A 97 8.21 -16.29 -0.93
N ARG A 98 8.56 -17.18 -1.86
CA ARG A 98 7.82 -17.27 -3.12
C ARG A 98 6.36 -17.67 -2.90
N ASP A 99 6.11 -18.61 -2.00
CA ASP A 99 4.74 -19.09 -1.76
C ASP A 99 3.87 -17.97 -1.19
N GLU A 100 4.43 -17.18 -0.28
CA GLU A 100 3.70 -16.04 0.28
C GLU A 100 3.40 -15.00 -0.79
N MET A 101 4.39 -14.71 -1.63
CA MET A 101 4.20 -13.72 -2.68
C MET A 101 3.18 -14.17 -3.71
N GLU A 102 3.18 -15.47 -4.04
CA GLU A 102 2.17 -15.99 -4.96
C GLU A 102 0.79 -15.94 -4.34
N ALA A 103 0.67 -16.26 -3.05
CA ALA A 103 -0.61 -16.21 -2.37
C ALA A 103 -1.16 -14.79 -2.32
N LEU A 104 -0.30 -13.80 -2.12
CA LEU A 104 -0.71 -12.40 -2.13
C LEU A 104 -1.20 -11.97 -3.51
N LYS A 105 -0.51 -12.39 -4.56
CA LYS A 105 -0.93 -12.06 -5.92
C LYS A 105 -2.25 -12.73 -6.28
N GLU A 106 -2.44 -13.98 -5.86
CA GLU A 106 -3.69 -14.67 -6.09
C GLU A 106 -4.84 -14.01 -5.34
N ALA A 107 -4.55 -13.44 -4.18
CA ALA A 107 -5.56 -12.72 -3.40
C ALA A 107 -5.93 -11.40 -4.05
N GLY A 108 -5.10 -10.90 -4.97
CA GLY A 108 -5.41 -9.69 -5.70
C GLY A 108 -4.37 -8.58 -5.63
N ALA A 109 -3.22 -8.81 -4.98
CA ALA A 109 -2.17 -7.79 -4.94
C ALA A 109 -1.57 -7.62 -6.33
N VAL A 110 -1.41 -6.38 -6.75
CA VAL A 110 -0.85 -6.09 -8.08
C VAL A 110 0.67 -6.12 -8.08
N ALA A 111 1.29 -6.03 -6.89
CA ALA A 111 2.74 -6.13 -6.75
C ALA A 111 3.06 -6.61 -5.35
N CYS A 112 4.19 -7.31 -5.22
CA CYS A 112 4.71 -7.76 -3.93
C CYS A 112 6.17 -7.38 -3.85
N LEU A 113 6.52 -6.66 -2.80
CA LEU A 113 7.89 -6.19 -2.57
C LEU A 113 8.34 -6.63 -1.19
N THR A 114 9.65 -6.72 -1.00
CA THR A 114 10.18 -6.96 0.33
C THR A 114 10.42 -5.63 1.03
N LYS A 115 10.37 -5.65 2.35
CA LYS A 115 10.51 -4.40 3.13
C LYS A 115 11.92 -3.84 3.07
N ASP A 116 12.90 -4.63 2.66
CA ASP A 116 14.27 -4.16 2.55
C ASP A 116 14.59 -3.53 1.21
N GLN A 117 13.62 -3.42 0.32
CA GLN A 117 13.85 -2.72 -0.95
C GLN A 117 13.98 -1.23 -0.73
N GLU A 118 14.66 -0.58 -1.66
CA GLU A 118 14.87 0.85 -1.56
C GLU A 118 13.56 1.60 -1.73
N LEU A 119 13.48 2.76 -1.10
CA LEU A 119 12.28 3.58 -1.15
C LEU A 119 11.84 3.86 -2.59
N GLU A 120 12.80 4.11 -3.48
CA GLU A 120 12.46 4.41 -4.87
C GLU A 120 11.74 3.25 -5.55
N GLU A 121 12.08 2.02 -5.19
CA GLU A 121 11.41 0.86 -5.76
C GLU A 121 9.98 0.76 -5.26
N ILE A 122 9.76 1.09 -4.00
CA ILE A 122 8.41 1.12 -3.44
C ILE A 122 7.59 2.21 -4.12
N VAL A 123 8.17 3.38 -4.30
CA VAL A 123 7.50 4.51 -4.95
C VAL A 123 7.15 4.15 -6.40
N GLU A 124 8.07 3.50 -7.11
CA GLU A 124 7.79 3.07 -8.48
C GLU A 124 6.62 2.10 -8.54
N ALA A 125 6.58 1.15 -7.61
CA ALA A 125 5.47 0.20 -7.57
C ALA A 125 4.14 0.90 -7.29
N ILE A 126 4.16 1.91 -6.42
CA ILE A 126 2.96 2.71 -6.15
C ILE A 126 2.48 3.41 -7.42
N HIS A 127 3.40 4.01 -8.17
CA HIS A 127 3.03 4.70 -9.39
C HIS A 127 2.44 3.74 -10.43
N ARG A 128 3.04 2.56 -10.59
CA ARG A 128 2.51 1.58 -11.53
C ARG A 128 1.14 1.08 -11.10
N ALA A 129 0.97 0.84 -9.80
CA ALA A 129 -0.31 0.35 -9.28
C ALA A 129 -1.41 1.39 -9.49
N ALA A 130 -1.11 2.66 -9.27
CA ALA A 130 -2.10 3.71 -9.42
C ALA A 130 -2.48 3.95 -10.88
N ALA A 131 -1.59 3.61 -11.80
CA ALA A 131 -1.84 3.81 -13.23
C ALA A 131 -2.62 2.66 -13.88
N ALA A 132 -2.67 1.53 -13.19
CA ALA A 132 -3.29 0.32 -13.77
C ALA A 132 -4.81 0.41 -13.83
#